data_29e77bf0197cbfb68c608a2efa088c3c
#
_entry.id   29e77bf0197cbfb68c608a2efa088c3c
#
_cell.length_a   1.000
_cell.length_b   1.000
_cell.length_c   1.000
_cell.angle_alpha   90.00
_cell.angle_beta   90.00
_cell.angle_gamma   90.00
#
_symmetry.space_group_name_H-M   'P 1'
#
loop_
_entity.id
_entity.type
_entity.pdbx_description
1 polymer ?
#
loop_
_entity_poly.entity_id
_entity_poly.type
_entity_poly.pdbx_seq_one_letter_code
_entity_poly.pdbx_strand_id
1 'polypeptide(L)'
;MRYVLTAVALLLVVATLAGLKGAQIARLMEYGEEAERAGPPPEVVGTAIAEQQTWEVTLSAVASIATGRGVALSNDTPGIVSRLHFESGASVKTGQLLVELDSDVERAQLRALQARRDLAERNLNRSRYLVSTGAIPQAQLDNDEAAFTSQAAEVKALVEQIERKRVRAPFSGKIGIREVNLGQYLAPGTRIAVLEADEPEYVDFTLPQQHLSSLARGMPVRALDSTGALLVEGSISAIDPAIDPITRSVRVRASLPEDDRLRPGMFVQVEVVLPQRADVVTIPLTAVLRAPYGDSVFLAEPRPAPEGAPQKVARQVFVRVGETRGDFVSILEGITPGQEVVVAGAFKLRNDIPLIVDNSVAPEPQLDPRPEDR
;
A
#
# COMPACT_ATOMS: atom_id res chain seq x y z
N MET A 1 -66.69 -43.36 -69.91
CA MET A 1 -66.39 -41.96 -70.23
C MET A 1 -66.22 -41.05 -68.99
N ARG A 2 -67.06 -41.17 -67.95
CA ARG A 2 -66.93 -40.30 -66.72
C ARG A 2 -65.64 -40.47 -65.90
N TYR A 3 -65.10 -41.68 -65.79
CA TYR A 3 -63.82 -41.95 -65.03
C TYR A 3 -62.59 -41.44 -65.74
N VAL A 4 -62.58 -41.35 -67.09
CA VAL A 4 -61.42 -40.78 -67.84
C VAL A 4 -61.38 -39.27 -67.68
N LEU A 5 -62.54 -38.59 -67.63
CA LEU A 5 -62.61 -37.15 -67.39
C LEU A 5 -62.14 -36.77 -65.96
N THR A 6 -62.47 -37.55 -64.95
CA THR A 6 -62.06 -37.35 -63.59
C THR A 6 -60.50 -37.60 -63.39
N ALA A 7 -59.95 -38.58 -64.09
CA ALA A 7 -58.53 -38.85 -64.05
C ALA A 7 -57.70 -37.72 -64.73
N VAL A 8 -58.22 -37.19 -65.84
CA VAL A 8 -57.62 -36.05 -66.53
C VAL A 8 -57.69 -34.78 -65.71
N ALA A 9 -58.81 -34.51 -65.03
CA ALA A 9 -58.91 -33.35 -64.12
C ALA A 9 -57.97 -33.46 -62.92
N LEU A 10 -57.85 -34.66 -62.34
CA LEU A 10 -56.90 -34.92 -61.23
C LEU A 10 -55.47 -34.74 -61.65
N LEU A 11 -55.11 -35.18 -62.83
CA LEU A 11 -53.74 -34.98 -63.40
C LEU A 11 -53.43 -33.48 -63.65
N LEU A 12 -54.41 -32.74 -64.13
CA LEU A 12 -54.28 -31.30 -64.32
C LEU A 12 -54.04 -30.54 -62.97
N VAL A 13 -54.83 -30.92 -61.96
CA VAL A 13 -54.66 -30.35 -60.60
C VAL A 13 -53.32 -30.71 -60.04
N VAL A 14 -52.87 -31.93 -60.18
CA VAL A 14 -51.51 -32.33 -59.70
C VAL A 14 -50.41 -31.62 -60.48
N ALA A 15 -50.54 -31.43 -61.80
CA ALA A 15 -49.56 -30.73 -62.64
C ALA A 15 -49.53 -29.24 -62.29
N THR A 16 -50.70 -28.61 -62.02
CA THR A 16 -50.71 -27.21 -61.58
C THR A 16 -50.15 -27.02 -60.18
N LEU A 17 -50.41 -27.93 -59.23
CA LEU A 17 -49.80 -27.90 -57.92
C LEU A 17 -48.29 -28.15 -57.98
N ALA A 18 -47.86 -29.07 -58.79
CA ALA A 18 -46.40 -29.33 -58.99
C ALA A 18 -45.70 -28.12 -59.64
N GLY A 19 -46.31 -27.47 -60.60
CA GLY A 19 -45.81 -26.23 -61.21
C GLY A 19 -45.74 -25.07 -60.22
N LEU A 20 -46.79 -24.85 -59.40
CA LEU A 20 -46.80 -23.85 -58.36
C LEU A 20 -45.72 -24.09 -57.28
N LYS A 21 -45.55 -25.39 -56.86
CA LYS A 21 -44.52 -25.80 -55.93
C LYS A 21 -43.13 -25.64 -56.53
N GLY A 22 -42.93 -25.99 -57.80
CA GLY A 22 -41.65 -25.77 -58.50
C GLY A 22 -41.29 -24.29 -58.60
N ALA A 23 -42.25 -23.41 -58.90
CA ALA A 23 -42.03 -21.99 -58.93
C ALA A 23 -41.74 -21.37 -57.54
N GLN A 24 -42.40 -21.91 -56.48
CA GLN A 24 -42.07 -21.51 -55.09
C GLN A 24 -40.65 -21.92 -54.67
N ILE A 25 -40.25 -23.13 -55.03
CA ILE A 25 -38.91 -23.65 -54.73
C ILE A 25 -37.81 -22.86 -55.48
N ALA A 26 -38.07 -22.54 -56.79
CA ALA A 26 -37.16 -21.73 -57.58
C ALA A 26 -36.96 -20.33 -56.98
N ARG A 27 -38.05 -19.65 -56.55
CA ARG A 27 -37.95 -18.36 -55.86
C ARG A 27 -37.24 -18.44 -54.54
N LEU A 28 -37.47 -19.48 -53.74
CA LEU A 28 -36.77 -19.68 -52.50
C LEU A 28 -35.26 -19.91 -52.66
N MET A 29 -34.88 -20.64 -53.74
CA MET A 29 -33.46 -20.83 -54.13
C MET A 29 -32.84 -19.49 -54.57
N GLU A 30 -33.56 -18.70 -55.35
CA GLU A 30 -33.09 -17.38 -55.83
C GLU A 30 -32.92 -16.39 -54.63
N TYR A 31 -33.88 -16.36 -53.70
CA TYR A 31 -33.73 -15.62 -52.45
C TYR A 31 -32.60 -16.13 -51.56
N GLY A 32 -32.35 -17.45 -51.55
CA GLY A 32 -31.23 -18.05 -50.81
C GLY A 32 -29.89 -17.62 -51.40
N GLU A 33 -29.72 -17.69 -52.71
CA GLU A 33 -28.50 -17.20 -53.40
C GLU A 33 -28.28 -15.71 -53.26
N GLU A 34 -29.35 -14.89 -53.32
CA GLU A 34 -29.21 -13.44 -53.06
C GLU A 34 -28.82 -13.13 -51.63
N ALA A 35 -29.41 -13.88 -50.64
CA ALA A 35 -29.04 -13.70 -49.23
C ALA A 35 -27.59 -14.17 -48.93
N GLU A 36 -27.10 -15.25 -49.61
CA GLU A 36 -25.71 -15.67 -49.50
C GLU A 36 -24.74 -14.64 -50.16
N ARG A 37 -25.15 -14.05 -51.28
CA ARG A 37 -24.37 -12.94 -51.93
C ARG A 37 -24.37 -11.66 -51.11
N ALA A 38 -25.44 -11.34 -50.45
CA ALA A 38 -25.55 -10.13 -49.59
C ALA A 38 -24.67 -10.21 -48.33
N GLY A 39 -24.33 -11.46 -47.92
CA GLY A 39 -23.56 -11.67 -46.68
C GLY A 39 -24.36 -11.36 -45.40
N PRO A 40 -23.76 -11.53 -44.23
CA PRO A 40 -24.42 -11.18 -42.97
C PRO A 40 -24.66 -9.66 -42.88
N PRO A 41 -25.76 -9.23 -42.29
CA PRO A 41 -26.03 -7.79 -42.08
C PRO A 41 -24.92 -7.14 -41.28
N PRO A 42 -24.60 -5.88 -41.58
CA PRO A 42 -23.55 -5.16 -40.85
C PRO A 42 -23.99 -4.88 -39.41
N GLU A 43 -23.06 -5.09 -38.46
CA GLU A 43 -23.28 -4.82 -37.04
C GLU A 43 -22.75 -3.42 -36.67
N VAL A 44 -23.54 -2.70 -35.84
CA VAL A 44 -23.15 -1.38 -35.34
C VAL A 44 -22.28 -1.58 -34.09
N VAL A 45 -21.09 -0.97 -34.11
CA VAL A 45 -20.08 -1.10 -33.05
C VAL A 45 -19.44 0.24 -32.73
N GLY A 46 -19.05 0.41 -31.46
CA GLY A 46 -18.14 1.48 -31.06
C GLY A 46 -16.69 1.01 -31.14
N THR A 47 -15.80 1.87 -31.59
CA THR A 47 -14.39 1.55 -31.74
C THR A 47 -13.49 2.56 -31.03
N ALA A 48 -12.27 2.12 -30.65
CA ALA A 48 -11.20 2.99 -30.16
C ALA A 48 -9.90 2.63 -30.87
N ILE A 49 -8.97 3.56 -30.93
CA ILE A 49 -7.64 3.33 -31.50
C ILE A 49 -6.70 2.83 -30.39
N ALA A 50 -5.95 1.78 -30.67
CA ALA A 50 -4.88 1.33 -29.78
C ALA A 50 -3.75 2.37 -29.79
N GLU A 51 -3.48 2.95 -28.64
CA GLU A 51 -2.49 4.01 -28.48
C GLU A 51 -1.23 3.49 -27.82
N GLN A 52 -0.07 4.02 -28.20
CA GLN A 52 1.16 3.81 -27.48
C GLN A 52 1.25 4.82 -26.35
N GLN A 53 1.34 4.33 -25.10
CA GLN A 53 1.49 5.17 -23.92
C GLN A 53 2.73 4.72 -23.13
N THR A 54 3.36 5.68 -22.47
CA THR A 54 4.51 5.40 -21.60
C THR A 54 4.03 5.29 -20.17
N TRP A 55 4.05 4.07 -19.63
CA TRP A 55 3.61 3.82 -18.27
C TRP A 55 4.80 3.71 -17.31
N GLU A 56 4.60 4.19 -16.08
CA GLU A 56 5.53 3.93 -14.99
C GLU A 56 5.49 2.45 -14.64
N VAL A 57 6.65 1.86 -14.41
CA VAL A 57 6.73 0.49 -13.89
C VAL A 57 6.72 0.56 -12.37
N THR A 58 5.77 -0.09 -11.73
CA THR A 58 5.67 -0.12 -10.27
C THR A 58 5.83 -1.54 -9.73
N LEU A 59 6.37 -1.66 -8.51
CA LEU A 59 6.41 -2.91 -7.75
C LEU A 59 5.49 -2.77 -6.55
N SER A 60 4.42 -3.56 -6.53
CA SER A 60 3.46 -3.55 -5.44
C SER A 60 3.83 -4.56 -4.36
N ALA A 61 3.66 -4.18 -3.09
CA ALA A 61 3.81 -5.04 -1.93
C ALA A 61 2.85 -4.65 -0.82
N VAL A 62 2.57 -5.60 0.08
CA VAL A 62 1.91 -5.29 1.35
C VAL A 62 2.96 -4.85 2.35
N ALA A 63 2.69 -3.79 3.06
CA ALA A 63 3.61 -3.15 3.98
C ALA A 63 2.97 -2.93 5.35
N SER A 64 3.80 -2.81 6.37
CA SER A 64 3.38 -2.43 7.72
C SER A 64 3.94 -1.07 8.08
N ILE A 65 3.10 -0.19 8.61
CA ILE A 65 3.54 1.09 9.16
C ILE A 65 4.28 0.84 10.47
N ALA A 66 5.47 1.44 10.58
CA ALA A 66 6.33 1.37 11.76
C ALA A 66 6.73 2.78 12.19
N THR A 67 6.84 3.01 13.49
CA THR A 67 7.45 4.25 14.00
C THR A 67 8.96 4.18 13.96
N GLY A 68 9.60 5.32 13.87
CA GLY A 68 11.05 5.42 13.97
C GLY A 68 11.57 5.00 15.35
N ARG A 69 10.86 5.40 16.41
CA ARG A 69 11.16 5.09 17.81
C ARG A 69 9.88 4.83 18.57
N GLY A 70 9.72 3.60 19.06
CA GLY A 70 8.69 3.21 20.00
C GLY A 70 9.33 2.46 21.16
N VAL A 71 8.96 2.78 22.40
CA VAL A 71 9.46 2.10 23.59
C VAL A 71 8.34 1.79 24.58
N ALA A 72 8.37 0.59 25.13
CA ALA A 72 7.56 0.26 26.30
C ALA A 72 8.23 0.87 27.53
N LEU A 73 7.64 1.91 28.10
CA LEU A 73 8.10 2.51 29.35
C LEU A 73 7.87 1.54 30.50
N SER A 74 8.90 1.29 31.29
CA SER A 74 8.88 0.46 32.48
C SER A 74 9.66 1.10 33.61
N ASN A 75 9.47 0.62 34.85
CA ASN A 75 10.27 1.04 35.99
C ASN A 75 11.50 0.16 36.17
N ASP A 76 12.62 0.74 36.58
CA ASP A 76 13.86 0.02 36.85
C ASP A 76 13.93 -0.50 38.31
N THR A 77 13.25 0.17 39.23
CA THR A 77 13.28 -0.11 40.66
C THR A 77 11.88 -0.41 41.19
N PRO A 78 11.75 -1.30 42.19
CA PRO A 78 10.46 -1.60 42.78
C PRO A 78 9.94 -0.41 43.58
N GLY A 79 8.61 -0.28 43.69
CA GLY A 79 8.00 0.74 44.51
C GLY A 79 6.50 0.88 44.31
N ILE A 80 5.85 1.67 45.16
CA ILE A 80 4.43 2.01 45.03
C ILE A 80 4.31 3.32 44.27
N VAL A 81 3.38 3.38 43.31
CA VAL A 81 3.09 4.60 42.55
C VAL A 81 2.50 5.65 43.47
N SER A 82 3.25 6.73 43.70
CA SER A 82 2.83 7.87 44.55
C SER A 82 2.15 8.97 43.74
N ARG A 83 2.57 9.17 42.47
CA ARG A 83 1.97 10.19 41.57
C ARG A 83 2.05 9.75 40.13
N LEU A 84 1.05 10.17 39.35
CA LEU A 84 0.97 10.04 37.92
C LEU A 84 0.88 11.44 37.31
N HIS A 85 1.72 11.72 36.27
CA HIS A 85 1.84 13.05 35.66
C HIS A 85 1.47 13.05 34.19
N PHE A 86 0.79 12.01 33.72
CA PHE A 86 0.31 11.92 32.34
C PHE A 86 -1.07 11.26 32.28
N GLU A 87 -1.79 11.56 31.21
CA GLU A 87 -3.03 10.89 30.81
C GLU A 87 -2.80 10.02 29.57
N SER A 88 -3.65 9.01 29.41
CA SER A 88 -3.59 8.13 28.22
C SER A 88 -3.85 8.94 26.94
N GLY A 89 -2.99 8.79 25.93
CA GLY A 89 -3.08 9.50 24.66
C GLY A 89 -2.47 10.91 24.64
N ALA A 90 -1.90 11.38 25.76
CA ALA A 90 -1.29 12.71 25.82
C ALA A 90 0.04 12.78 25.08
N SER A 91 0.37 13.98 24.56
CA SER A 91 1.73 14.26 24.05
C SER A 91 2.64 14.65 25.22
N VAL A 92 3.85 14.10 25.23
CA VAL A 92 4.86 14.32 26.26
C VAL A 92 6.18 14.79 25.65
N LYS A 93 6.97 15.53 26.42
CA LYS A 93 8.29 16.03 25.98
C LYS A 93 9.41 15.18 26.55
N THR A 94 10.55 15.15 25.88
CA THR A 94 11.79 14.54 26.38
C THR A 94 12.09 15.02 27.81
N GLY A 95 12.38 14.07 28.72
CA GLY A 95 12.67 14.33 30.12
C GLY A 95 11.46 14.64 31.01
N GLN A 96 10.26 14.75 30.45
CA GLN A 96 9.03 14.96 31.23
C GLN A 96 8.82 13.84 32.22
N LEU A 97 8.53 14.19 33.49
CA LEU A 97 8.20 13.25 34.54
C LEU A 97 6.84 12.62 34.26
N LEU A 98 6.77 11.29 34.28
CA LEU A 98 5.54 10.54 33.99
C LEU A 98 4.99 9.84 35.22
N VAL A 99 5.87 9.14 35.97
CA VAL A 99 5.49 8.42 37.18
C VAL A 99 6.50 8.69 38.28
N GLU A 100 6.00 8.92 39.49
CA GLU A 100 6.79 8.93 40.73
C GLU A 100 6.43 7.70 41.57
N LEU A 101 7.46 6.96 41.92
CA LEU A 101 7.33 5.93 42.95
C LEU A 101 7.61 6.54 44.33
N ASP A 102 7.00 5.97 45.37
CA ASP A 102 7.24 6.41 46.75
C ASP A 102 8.73 6.36 47.09
N SER A 103 9.26 7.47 47.57
CA SER A 103 10.67 7.66 47.93
C SER A 103 10.83 8.39 49.30
N ASP A 104 9.80 8.37 50.13
CA ASP A 104 9.83 9.15 51.39
C ASP A 104 10.91 8.61 52.36
N VAL A 105 11.11 7.29 52.43
CA VAL A 105 12.15 6.69 53.26
C VAL A 105 13.53 7.12 52.73
N GLU A 106 13.79 6.99 51.44
CA GLU A 106 15.08 7.37 50.82
C GLU A 106 15.33 8.88 50.96
N ARG A 107 14.31 9.71 50.83
CA ARG A 107 14.42 11.17 51.07
C ARG A 107 14.77 11.47 52.53
N ALA A 108 14.23 10.75 53.52
CA ALA A 108 14.63 10.89 54.89
C ALA A 108 16.08 10.46 55.12
N GLN A 109 16.51 9.33 54.54
CA GLN A 109 17.90 8.88 54.54
C GLN A 109 18.85 9.89 53.88
N LEU A 110 18.43 10.49 52.76
CA LEU A 110 19.20 11.51 52.05
C LEU A 110 19.49 12.73 52.98
N ARG A 111 18.47 13.22 53.69
CA ARG A 111 18.69 14.32 54.65
C ARG A 111 19.70 13.97 55.73
N ALA A 112 19.68 12.71 56.26
CA ALA A 112 20.66 12.25 57.24
C ALA A 112 22.07 12.18 56.67
N LEU A 113 22.23 11.64 55.45
CA LEU A 113 23.56 11.56 54.77
C LEU A 113 24.07 12.96 54.41
N GLN A 114 23.22 13.87 53.96
CA GLN A 114 23.61 15.27 53.73
C GLN A 114 24.14 15.94 54.98
N ALA A 115 23.51 15.75 56.17
CA ALA A 115 24.01 16.28 57.44
C ALA A 115 25.39 15.73 57.79
N ARG A 116 25.65 14.41 57.53
CA ARG A 116 26.98 13.81 57.73
C ARG A 116 28.02 14.38 56.79
N ARG A 117 27.72 14.50 55.51
CA ARG A 117 28.60 15.12 54.53
C ARG A 117 28.96 16.57 54.90
N ASP A 118 27.94 17.37 55.32
CA ASP A 118 28.15 18.76 55.72
C ASP A 118 29.03 18.88 57.00
N LEU A 119 28.94 17.91 57.94
CA LEU A 119 29.84 17.81 59.07
C LEU A 119 31.30 17.48 58.60
N ALA A 120 31.46 16.50 57.71
CA ALA A 120 32.75 16.11 57.18
C ALA A 120 33.39 17.28 56.41
N GLU A 121 32.62 18.04 55.62
CA GLU A 121 33.07 19.23 54.90
C GLU A 121 33.57 20.33 55.86
N ARG A 122 32.86 20.58 56.95
CA ARG A 122 33.33 21.54 57.96
C ARG A 122 34.59 21.08 58.65
N ASN A 123 34.75 19.77 58.93
CA ASN A 123 35.97 19.23 59.49
C ASN A 123 37.13 19.39 58.51
N LEU A 124 36.93 19.00 57.23
CA LEU A 124 37.93 19.14 56.19
C LEU A 124 38.39 20.59 56.04
N ASN A 125 37.46 21.56 55.98
CA ASN A 125 37.77 22.97 55.86
C ASN A 125 38.54 23.49 57.12
N ARG A 126 38.23 22.98 58.30
CA ARG A 126 38.97 23.28 59.54
C ARG A 126 40.39 22.70 59.45
N SER A 127 40.55 21.44 59.06
CA SER A 127 41.84 20.77 58.93
C SER A 127 42.72 21.43 57.86
N ARG A 128 42.17 21.88 56.76
CA ARG A 128 42.89 22.67 55.72
C ARG A 128 43.49 23.95 56.31
N TYR A 129 42.69 24.70 57.12
CA TYR A 129 43.19 25.89 57.83
C TYR A 129 44.26 25.55 58.84
N LEU A 130 44.09 24.48 59.65
CA LEU A 130 45.06 24.12 60.69
C LEU A 130 46.38 23.59 60.10
N VAL A 131 46.34 22.88 59.01
CA VAL A 131 47.56 22.46 58.28
C VAL A 131 48.32 23.68 57.75
N SER A 132 47.64 24.65 57.18
CA SER A 132 48.25 25.87 56.66
C SER A 132 48.95 26.73 57.75
N THR A 133 48.55 26.57 59.00
CA THR A 133 49.17 27.20 60.19
C THR A 133 50.20 26.28 60.89
N GLY A 134 50.42 25.04 60.41
CA GLY A 134 51.32 24.07 61.00
C GLY A 134 50.78 23.41 62.29
N ALA A 135 49.49 23.57 62.63
CA ALA A 135 48.91 23.13 63.88
C ALA A 135 48.56 21.61 63.93
N ILE A 136 48.40 20.95 62.76
CA ILE A 136 48.13 19.52 62.64
C ILE A 136 48.96 18.90 61.49
N PRO A 137 49.23 17.56 61.56
CA PRO A 137 49.94 16.84 60.53
C PRO A 137 49.12 16.74 59.21
N GLN A 138 49.81 16.63 58.08
CA GLN A 138 49.17 16.42 56.76
C GLN A 138 48.27 15.15 56.75
N ALA A 139 48.68 14.08 57.41
CA ALA A 139 47.89 12.83 57.51
C ALA A 139 46.47 13.04 58.08
N GLN A 140 46.30 14.04 58.99
CA GLN A 140 44.96 14.33 59.50
C GLN A 140 44.08 15.02 58.42
N LEU A 141 44.65 15.92 57.61
CA LEU A 141 43.96 16.52 56.47
C LEU A 141 43.56 15.44 55.45
N ASP A 142 44.46 14.54 55.12
CA ASP A 142 44.20 13.44 54.17
C ASP A 142 43.06 12.55 54.65
N ASN A 143 42.98 12.26 55.98
CA ASN A 143 41.90 11.51 56.56
C ASN A 143 40.54 12.23 56.46
N ASP A 144 40.52 13.53 56.76
CA ASP A 144 39.28 14.35 56.71
C ASP A 144 38.83 14.52 55.27
N GLU A 145 39.75 14.62 54.30
CA GLU A 145 39.47 14.65 52.89
C GLU A 145 38.87 13.34 52.37
N ALA A 146 39.43 12.21 52.80
CA ALA A 146 38.91 10.89 52.51
C ALA A 146 37.49 10.71 53.11
N ALA A 147 37.29 11.16 54.34
CA ALA A 147 35.99 11.09 55.00
C ALA A 147 34.93 11.92 54.28
N PHE A 148 35.24 13.17 53.87
CA PHE A 148 34.34 14.00 53.10
C PHE A 148 34.02 13.35 51.76
N THR A 149 35.04 12.86 51.03
CA THR A 149 34.85 12.21 49.72
C THR A 149 33.94 11.00 49.82
N SER A 150 34.12 10.18 50.84
CA SER A 150 33.26 9.03 51.11
C SER A 150 31.78 9.44 51.35
N GLN A 151 31.56 10.43 52.23
CA GLN A 151 30.20 10.89 52.54
C GLN A 151 29.55 11.59 51.31
N ALA A 152 30.30 12.29 50.51
CA ALA A 152 29.81 12.89 49.29
C ALA A 152 29.39 11.82 48.25
N ALA A 153 30.16 10.72 48.16
CA ALA A 153 29.82 9.62 47.28
C ALA A 153 28.53 8.89 47.73
N GLU A 154 28.36 8.68 49.06
CA GLU A 154 27.13 8.10 49.61
C GLU A 154 25.87 8.94 49.31
N VAL A 155 25.99 10.28 49.48
CA VAL A 155 24.90 11.23 49.14
C VAL A 155 24.54 11.10 47.64
N LYS A 156 25.57 11.10 46.77
CA LYS A 156 25.37 10.96 45.32
C LYS A 156 24.69 9.65 44.97
N ALA A 157 25.14 8.54 45.53
CA ALA A 157 24.54 7.22 45.29
C ALA A 157 23.05 7.17 45.65
N LEU A 158 22.67 7.79 46.78
CA LEU A 158 21.26 7.83 47.20
C LEU A 158 20.40 8.79 46.37
N VAL A 159 20.98 9.90 45.89
CA VAL A 159 20.29 10.78 44.93
C VAL A 159 19.97 10.06 43.64
N GLU A 160 20.93 9.32 43.07
CA GLU A 160 20.73 8.52 41.89
C GLU A 160 19.67 7.41 42.08
N GLN A 161 19.63 6.82 43.29
CA GLN A 161 18.60 5.83 43.64
C GLN A 161 17.18 6.47 43.68
N ILE A 162 17.05 7.69 44.22
CA ILE A 162 15.79 8.44 44.23
C ILE A 162 15.39 8.84 42.80
N GLU A 163 16.34 9.26 41.95
CA GLU A 163 16.05 9.60 40.55
C GLU A 163 15.56 8.37 39.77
N ARG A 164 16.08 7.17 40.02
CA ARG A 164 15.57 5.93 39.41
C ARG A 164 14.13 5.59 39.81
N LYS A 165 13.61 6.15 40.88
CA LYS A 165 12.18 6.06 41.25
C LYS A 165 11.29 7.01 40.46
N ARG A 166 11.85 7.83 39.55
CA ARG A 166 11.15 8.76 38.68
C ARG A 166 11.25 8.29 37.24
N VAL A 167 10.13 7.83 36.71
CA VAL A 167 10.08 7.42 35.31
C VAL A 167 9.82 8.65 34.45
N ARG A 168 10.75 8.90 33.51
CA ARG A 168 10.68 10.06 32.59
C ARG A 168 10.58 9.60 31.15
N ALA A 169 10.02 10.45 30.29
CA ALA A 169 9.99 10.23 28.86
C ALA A 169 11.41 10.32 28.24
N PRO A 170 11.90 9.28 27.58
CA PRO A 170 13.22 9.30 26.95
C PRO A 170 13.31 10.19 25.70
N PHE A 171 12.18 10.42 25.04
CA PHE A 171 12.02 11.30 23.87
C PHE A 171 10.62 11.92 23.86
N SER A 172 10.41 12.94 23.04
CA SER A 172 9.11 13.56 22.83
C SER A 172 8.24 12.68 21.94
N GLY A 173 6.93 12.61 22.24
CA GLY A 173 6.02 11.77 21.48
C GLY A 173 4.67 11.60 22.16
N LYS A 174 3.88 10.68 21.61
CA LYS A 174 2.53 10.36 22.09
C LYS A 174 2.58 9.14 22.99
N ILE A 175 2.06 9.27 24.22
CA ILE A 175 1.99 8.16 25.17
C ILE A 175 0.70 7.38 24.97
N GLY A 176 0.79 6.06 24.96
CA GLY A 176 -0.35 5.16 24.80
C GLY A 176 -1.24 5.04 26.04
N ILE A 177 -1.97 3.95 26.12
CA ILE A 177 -2.85 3.66 27.24
C ILE A 177 -2.00 3.36 28.49
N ARG A 178 -2.35 3.97 29.61
CA ARG A 178 -1.73 3.75 30.91
C ARG A 178 -2.12 2.39 31.46
N GLU A 179 -1.12 1.58 31.83
CA GLU A 179 -1.31 0.23 32.34
C GLU A 179 -1.13 0.14 33.88
N VAL A 180 -0.83 1.26 34.53
CA VAL A 180 -0.57 1.32 35.99
C VAL A 180 -1.50 2.30 36.70
N ASN A 181 -1.74 2.08 38.00
CA ASN A 181 -2.64 2.89 38.80
C ASN A 181 -1.94 3.52 40.02
N LEU A 182 -2.48 4.61 40.51
CA LEU A 182 -2.05 5.24 41.75
C LEU A 182 -2.18 4.24 42.92
N GLY A 183 -1.17 4.16 43.79
CA GLY A 183 -1.11 3.20 44.87
C GLY A 183 -0.74 1.78 44.50
N GLN A 184 -0.56 1.48 43.23
CA GLN A 184 -0.14 0.16 42.76
C GLN A 184 1.33 -0.08 43.04
N TYR A 185 1.67 -1.30 43.52
CA TYR A 185 3.05 -1.74 43.62
C TYR A 185 3.55 -2.22 42.27
N LEU A 186 4.71 -1.72 41.85
CA LEU A 186 5.38 -2.09 40.60
C LEU A 186 6.65 -2.87 40.92
N ALA A 187 6.77 -4.07 40.32
CA ALA A 187 8.03 -4.81 40.27
C ALA A 187 8.94 -4.23 39.17
N PRO A 188 10.26 -4.38 39.23
CA PRO A 188 11.15 -3.95 38.14
C PRO A 188 10.73 -4.56 36.81
N GLY A 189 10.73 -3.74 35.74
CA GLY A 189 10.30 -4.14 34.40
C GLY A 189 8.79 -4.15 34.17
N THR A 190 7.97 -3.70 35.16
CA THR A 190 6.52 -3.58 34.96
C THR A 190 6.24 -2.52 33.89
N ARG A 191 5.46 -2.88 32.86
CA ARG A 191 5.08 -1.98 31.78
C ARG A 191 4.11 -0.90 32.31
N ILE A 192 4.41 0.35 31.95
CA ILE A 192 3.66 1.53 32.39
C ILE A 192 2.76 2.04 31.25
N ALA A 193 3.34 2.22 30.08
CA ALA A 193 2.67 2.64 28.85
C ALA A 193 3.65 2.44 27.66
N VAL A 194 3.15 2.55 26.44
CA VAL A 194 4.01 2.66 25.24
C VAL A 194 4.18 4.14 24.93
N LEU A 195 5.39 4.56 24.61
CA LEU A 195 5.69 5.89 24.09
C LEU A 195 6.12 5.75 22.63
N GLU A 196 5.43 6.42 21.75
CA GLU A 196 5.71 6.51 20.31
C GLU A 196 6.22 7.92 20.00
N ALA A 197 7.30 8.03 19.25
CA ALA A 197 7.86 9.33 18.88
C ALA A 197 6.99 10.02 17.83
N ASP A 198 6.89 11.34 17.91
CA ASP A 198 6.36 12.20 16.86
C ASP A 198 7.46 12.38 15.79
N GLU A 199 7.78 11.33 15.06
CA GLU A 199 8.79 11.33 13.99
C GLU A 199 8.15 10.78 12.70
N PRO A 200 8.81 11.03 11.54
CA PRO A 200 8.35 10.47 10.28
C PRO A 200 8.09 8.98 10.42
N GLU A 201 6.94 8.54 9.94
CA GLU A 201 6.58 7.14 9.95
C GLU A 201 7.40 6.41 8.90
N TYR A 202 7.71 5.18 9.20
CA TYR A 202 8.34 4.29 8.24
C TYR A 202 7.32 3.27 7.77
N VAL A 203 7.54 2.79 6.57
CA VAL A 203 6.81 1.64 6.06
C VAL A 203 7.81 0.54 5.73
N ASP A 204 7.61 -0.61 6.36
CA ASP A 204 8.44 -1.81 6.16
C ASP A 204 7.69 -2.79 5.28
N PHE A 205 8.32 -3.22 4.20
CA PHE A 205 7.78 -4.19 3.26
C PHE A 205 8.86 -5.12 2.71
N THR A 206 8.46 -6.19 2.05
CA THR A 206 9.37 -7.15 1.44
C THR A 206 9.11 -7.28 -0.04
N LEU A 207 10.19 -7.38 -0.82
CA LEU A 207 10.15 -7.61 -2.25
C LEU A 207 10.96 -8.85 -2.62
N PRO A 208 10.56 -9.62 -3.66
CA PRO A 208 11.36 -10.74 -4.15
C PRO A 208 12.77 -10.31 -4.56
N GLN A 209 13.77 -11.16 -4.27
CA GLN A 209 15.18 -10.87 -4.55
C GLN A 209 15.49 -10.54 -6.02
N GLN A 210 14.66 -11.01 -6.95
CA GLN A 210 14.83 -10.73 -8.40
C GLN A 210 14.74 -9.23 -8.73
N HIS A 211 14.07 -8.44 -7.88
CA HIS A 211 13.93 -6.99 -8.07
C HIS A 211 15.04 -6.18 -7.37
N LEU A 212 15.95 -6.84 -6.61
CA LEU A 212 16.97 -6.15 -5.83
C LEU A 212 17.86 -5.24 -6.69
N SER A 213 18.22 -5.69 -7.90
CA SER A 213 19.07 -4.91 -8.81
C SER A 213 18.42 -3.64 -9.35
N SER A 214 17.09 -3.56 -9.31
CA SER A 214 16.31 -2.38 -9.75
C SER A 214 15.97 -1.43 -8.61
N LEU A 215 16.27 -1.80 -7.35
CA LEU A 215 15.97 -0.98 -6.18
C LEU A 215 17.16 -0.09 -5.79
N ALA A 216 16.87 1.15 -5.43
CA ALA A 216 17.86 2.08 -4.88
C ALA A 216 17.23 2.98 -3.80
N ARG A 217 18.07 3.47 -2.88
CA ARG A 217 17.66 4.48 -1.90
C ARG A 217 17.20 5.75 -2.60
N GLY A 218 16.17 6.39 -2.07
CA GLY A 218 15.59 7.62 -2.63
C GLY A 218 14.54 7.38 -3.71
N MET A 219 14.26 6.12 -4.12
CA MET A 219 13.17 5.84 -5.05
C MET A 219 11.82 6.20 -4.44
N PRO A 220 10.90 6.78 -5.23
CA PRO A 220 9.56 7.11 -4.75
C PRO A 220 8.78 5.85 -4.36
N VAL A 221 8.05 5.97 -3.26
CA VAL A 221 7.14 4.93 -2.75
C VAL A 221 5.80 5.59 -2.48
N ARG A 222 4.75 5.04 -3.05
CA ARG A 222 3.36 5.47 -2.81
C ARG A 222 2.73 4.50 -1.83
N ALA A 223 2.18 5.01 -0.74
CA ALA A 223 1.35 4.24 0.18
C ALA A 223 -0.12 4.43 -0.21
N LEU A 224 -0.81 3.31 -0.41
CA LEU A 224 -2.19 3.27 -0.86
C LEU A 224 -3.05 2.63 0.25
N ASP A 225 -4.31 3.02 0.31
CA ASP A 225 -5.28 2.37 1.17
C ASP A 225 -5.80 1.05 0.56
N SER A 226 -6.75 0.40 1.25
CA SER A 226 -7.38 -0.85 0.79
C SER A 226 -8.23 -0.69 -0.48
N THR A 227 -8.56 0.54 -0.87
CA THR A 227 -9.32 0.85 -2.09
C THR A 227 -8.40 1.20 -3.27
N GLY A 228 -7.08 1.30 -3.03
CA GLY A 228 -6.09 1.74 -4.01
C GLY A 228 -5.93 3.26 -4.10
N ALA A 229 -6.58 4.03 -3.21
CA ALA A 229 -6.41 5.48 -3.17
C ALA A 229 -5.08 5.87 -2.51
N LEU A 230 -4.42 6.87 -3.07
CA LEU A 230 -3.16 7.39 -2.55
C LEU A 230 -3.37 8.02 -1.16
N LEU A 231 -2.68 7.47 -0.16
CA LEU A 231 -2.61 8.04 1.18
C LEU A 231 -1.49 9.08 1.26
N VAL A 232 -0.27 8.67 0.95
CA VAL A 232 0.94 9.49 1.09
C VAL A 232 2.05 8.98 0.18
N GLU A 233 2.94 9.90 -0.24
CA GLU A 233 4.15 9.57 -0.98
C GLU A 233 5.38 9.73 -0.08
N GLY A 234 6.31 8.80 -0.22
CA GLY A 234 7.57 8.79 0.49
C GLY A 234 8.71 8.32 -0.39
N SER A 235 9.79 7.85 0.23
CA SER A 235 10.95 7.34 -0.51
C SER A 235 11.66 6.22 0.24
N ILE A 236 12.30 5.32 -0.50
CA ILE A 236 13.14 4.26 0.09
C ILE A 236 14.27 4.87 0.90
N SER A 237 14.24 4.63 2.22
CA SER A 237 15.27 5.09 3.16
C SER A 237 16.37 4.06 3.37
N ALA A 238 16.02 2.76 3.36
CA ALA A 238 16.97 1.68 3.55
C ALA A 238 16.51 0.40 2.84
N ILE A 239 17.49 -0.39 2.40
CA ILE A 239 17.32 -1.73 1.86
C ILE A 239 18.21 -2.63 2.70
N ASP A 240 17.64 -3.72 3.25
CA ASP A 240 18.40 -4.68 4.05
C ASP A 240 19.47 -5.35 3.17
N PRO A 241 20.75 -5.38 3.60
CA PRO A 241 21.79 -6.07 2.85
C PRO A 241 21.63 -7.59 2.85
N ALA A 242 20.86 -8.14 3.80
CA ALA A 242 20.59 -9.57 3.91
C ALA A 242 19.29 -9.96 3.21
N ILE A 243 19.32 -11.07 2.50
CA ILE A 243 18.15 -11.70 1.90
C ILE A 243 17.66 -12.79 2.84
N ASP A 244 16.38 -12.85 3.12
CA ASP A 244 15.78 -13.94 3.88
C ASP A 244 15.88 -15.24 3.06
N PRO A 245 16.60 -16.28 3.56
CA PRO A 245 16.85 -17.50 2.80
C PRO A 245 15.59 -18.38 2.63
N ILE A 246 14.58 -18.21 3.48
CA ILE A 246 13.34 -18.97 3.45
C ILE A 246 12.38 -18.40 2.44
N THR A 247 12.13 -17.08 2.51
CA THR A 247 11.18 -16.39 1.64
C THR A 247 11.81 -15.88 0.35
N ARG A 248 13.16 -15.86 0.26
CA ARG A 248 13.92 -15.28 -0.85
C ARG A 248 13.50 -13.84 -1.15
N SER A 249 13.24 -13.09 -0.10
CA SER A 249 12.83 -11.69 -0.17
C SER A 249 13.84 -10.77 0.51
N VAL A 250 13.89 -9.53 0.06
CA VAL A 250 14.65 -8.45 0.67
C VAL A 250 13.69 -7.53 1.41
N ARG A 251 14.07 -7.14 2.64
CA ARG A 251 13.31 -6.15 3.41
C ARG A 251 13.70 -4.76 2.97
N VAL A 252 12.71 -3.94 2.74
CA VAL A 252 12.85 -2.54 2.32
C VAL A 252 12.11 -1.67 3.32
N ARG A 253 12.71 -0.55 3.68
CA ARG A 253 12.12 0.50 4.49
C ARG A 253 12.02 1.78 3.68
N ALA A 254 10.85 2.38 3.65
CA ALA A 254 10.66 3.73 3.13
C ALA A 254 10.26 4.68 4.26
N SER A 255 10.68 5.94 4.16
CA SER A 255 10.22 7.02 5.02
C SER A 255 9.00 7.69 4.40
N LEU A 256 7.98 7.89 5.21
CA LEU A 256 6.77 8.61 4.84
C LEU A 256 6.73 9.94 5.61
N PRO A 257 6.16 11.02 5.07
CA PRO A 257 5.82 12.21 5.83
C PRO A 257 4.75 11.86 6.89
N GLU A 258 4.69 12.66 7.95
CA GLU A 258 3.70 12.52 9.01
C GLU A 258 2.28 12.70 8.44
N ASP A 259 1.40 11.75 8.73
CA ASP A 259 0.00 11.79 8.33
C ASP A 259 -0.88 11.15 9.42
N ASP A 260 -1.82 11.92 9.97
CA ASP A 260 -2.72 11.46 11.05
C ASP A 260 -3.58 10.23 10.68
N ARG A 261 -3.70 9.91 9.39
CA ARG A 261 -4.41 8.73 8.90
C ARG A 261 -3.60 7.45 9.06
N LEU A 262 -2.28 7.56 9.15
CA LEU A 262 -1.36 6.44 9.33
C LEU A 262 -1.20 6.15 10.83
N ARG A 263 -1.19 4.90 11.19
CA ARG A 263 -0.94 4.47 12.55
C ARG A 263 0.03 3.30 12.58
N PRO A 264 0.95 3.27 13.52
CA PRO A 264 1.85 2.13 13.71
C PRO A 264 1.08 0.82 13.82
N GLY A 265 1.55 -0.19 13.10
CA GLY A 265 0.89 -1.50 13.03
C GLY A 265 -0.20 -1.61 11.97
N MET A 266 -0.59 -0.53 11.29
CA MET A 266 -1.48 -0.62 10.12
C MET A 266 -0.79 -1.32 8.94
N PHE A 267 -1.59 -2.07 8.17
CA PHE A 267 -1.18 -2.59 6.88
C PHE A 267 -1.66 -1.64 5.78
N VAL A 268 -0.78 -1.36 4.85
CA VAL A 268 -1.05 -0.55 3.66
C VAL A 268 -0.49 -1.26 2.44
N GLN A 269 -1.03 -0.99 1.28
CA GLN A 269 -0.40 -1.37 0.03
C GLN A 269 0.65 -0.32 -0.33
N VAL A 270 1.82 -0.75 -0.79
CA VAL A 270 2.85 0.16 -1.27
C VAL A 270 3.19 -0.14 -2.71
N GLU A 271 3.50 0.92 -3.45
CA GLU A 271 4.02 0.85 -4.81
C GLU A 271 5.36 1.57 -4.88
N VAL A 272 6.40 0.81 -5.20
CA VAL A 272 7.72 1.37 -5.50
C VAL A 272 7.74 1.77 -6.97
N VAL A 273 7.94 3.05 -7.25
CA VAL A 273 8.01 3.56 -8.63
C VAL A 273 9.43 3.38 -9.15
N LEU A 274 9.58 2.54 -10.16
CA LEU A 274 10.88 2.33 -10.80
C LEU A 274 11.21 3.46 -11.79
N PRO A 275 12.49 3.79 -11.99
CA PRO A 275 12.89 4.83 -12.94
C PRO A 275 12.65 4.42 -14.41
N GLN A 276 12.44 3.14 -14.65
CA GLN A 276 12.14 2.61 -15.96
C GLN A 276 10.70 2.94 -16.33
N ARG A 277 10.50 3.36 -17.57
CA ARG A 277 9.19 3.53 -18.16
C ARG A 277 9.03 2.48 -19.25
N ALA A 278 7.86 1.89 -19.32
CA ALA A 278 7.53 0.93 -20.34
C ALA A 278 6.62 1.57 -21.39
N ASP A 279 7.02 1.51 -22.65
CA ASP A 279 6.11 1.87 -23.75
C ASP A 279 5.17 0.68 -23.95
N VAL A 280 3.90 0.90 -23.67
CA VAL A 280 2.85 -0.12 -23.74
C VAL A 280 1.77 0.30 -24.74
N VAL A 281 1.21 -0.67 -25.42
CA VAL A 281 0.01 -0.45 -26.23
C VAL A 281 -1.20 -0.53 -25.32
N THR A 282 -1.99 0.52 -25.28
CA THR A 282 -3.17 0.60 -24.40
C THR A 282 -4.46 0.59 -25.20
N ILE A 283 -5.45 -0.11 -24.68
CA ILE A 283 -6.81 -0.12 -25.18
C ILE A 283 -7.80 0.00 -24.03
N PRO A 284 -9.03 0.46 -24.25
CA PRO A 284 -10.08 0.40 -23.25
C PRO A 284 -10.33 -1.04 -22.79
N LEU A 285 -10.50 -1.24 -21.48
CA LEU A 285 -10.75 -2.55 -20.89
C LEU A 285 -12.01 -3.22 -21.46
N THR A 286 -13.00 -2.43 -21.89
CA THR A 286 -14.23 -2.89 -22.54
C THR A 286 -14.02 -3.59 -23.87
N ALA A 287 -12.87 -3.40 -24.52
CA ALA A 287 -12.51 -4.09 -25.76
C ALA A 287 -12.09 -5.55 -25.55
N VAL A 288 -11.70 -5.91 -24.31
CA VAL A 288 -11.16 -7.26 -24.02
C VAL A 288 -12.29 -8.22 -23.73
N LEU A 289 -12.34 -9.27 -24.53
CA LEU A 289 -13.23 -10.41 -24.34
C LEU A 289 -12.47 -11.53 -23.64
N ARG A 290 -12.84 -11.79 -22.38
CA ARG A 290 -12.22 -12.86 -21.58
C ARG A 290 -12.96 -14.17 -21.80
N ALA A 291 -12.21 -15.19 -22.16
CA ALA A 291 -12.72 -16.54 -22.34
C ALA A 291 -11.80 -17.57 -21.66
N PRO A 292 -12.30 -18.76 -21.30
CA PRO A 292 -11.50 -19.79 -20.64
C PRO A 292 -10.27 -20.24 -21.47
N TYR A 293 -10.30 -20.04 -22.78
CA TYR A 293 -9.24 -20.40 -23.72
C TYR A 293 -8.30 -19.23 -24.09
N GLY A 294 -8.53 -18.05 -23.53
CA GLY A 294 -7.68 -16.87 -23.70
C GLY A 294 -8.43 -15.57 -23.87
N ASP A 295 -7.72 -14.46 -23.67
CA ASP A 295 -8.22 -13.11 -23.89
C ASP A 295 -8.12 -12.76 -25.38
N SER A 296 -9.16 -12.10 -25.91
CA SER A 296 -9.21 -11.70 -27.31
C SER A 296 -9.86 -10.34 -27.48
N VAL A 297 -9.61 -9.71 -28.61
CA VAL A 297 -10.24 -8.46 -29.04
C VAL A 297 -10.71 -8.59 -30.48
N PHE A 298 -11.67 -7.75 -30.88
CA PHE A 298 -12.02 -7.61 -32.29
C PHE A 298 -11.36 -6.35 -32.86
N LEU A 299 -10.64 -6.52 -33.96
CA LEU A 299 -10.11 -5.44 -34.77
C LEU A 299 -11.15 -5.06 -35.85
N ALA A 300 -11.26 -3.75 -36.13
CA ALA A 300 -12.03 -3.24 -37.25
C ALA A 300 -11.07 -3.03 -38.44
N GLU A 301 -10.89 -4.07 -39.28
CA GLU A 301 -9.96 -4.04 -40.40
C GLU A 301 -10.67 -3.60 -41.70
N PRO A 302 -10.05 -2.70 -42.50
CA PRO A 302 -10.60 -2.33 -43.80
C PRO A 302 -10.49 -3.50 -44.78
N ARG A 303 -11.61 -3.88 -45.40
CA ARG A 303 -11.68 -4.88 -46.47
C ARG A 303 -12.05 -4.24 -47.78
N PRO A 304 -11.34 -4.47 -48.87
CA PRO A 304 -11.77 -3.99 -50.20
C PRO A 304 -13.13 -4.60 -50.54
N ALA A 305 -14.12 -3.74 -50.77
CA ALA A 305 -15.42 -4.19 -51.28
C ALA A 305 -15.33 -4.37 -52.80
N PRO A 306 -15.95 -5.40 -53.39
CA PRO A 306 -15.96 -5.63 -54.84
C PRO A 306 -16.64 -4.48 -55.64
N GLU A 307 -17.61 -3.81 -55.03
CA GLU A 307 -18.28 -2.63 -55.53
C GLU A 307 -18.66 -1.72 -54.34
N GLY A 308 -18.08 -0.51 -54.27
CA GLY A 308 -18.42 0.50 -53.25
C GLY A 308 -17.27 1.04 -52.42
N ALA A 309 -17.60 1.76 -51.34
CA ALA A 309 -16.63 2.26 -50.40
C ALA A 309 -16.00 1.07 -49.57
N PRO A 310 -14.73 1.20 -49.12
CA PRO A 310 -14.10 0.16 -48.32
C PRO A 310 -14.91 -0.09 -47.03
N GLN A 311 -15.28 -1.35 -46.82
CA GLN A 311 -16.07 -1.77 -45.67
C GLN A 311 -15.13 -2.31 -44.57
N LYS A 312 -15.39 -1.96 -43.32
CA LYS A 312 -14.68 -2.55 -42.18
C LYS A 312 -15.31 -3.89 -41.81
N VAL A 313 -14.47 -4.87 -41.47
CA VAL A 313 -14.88 -6.19 -41.01
C VAL A 313 -14.26 -6.51 -39.67
N ALA A 314 -14.97 -7.30 -38.87
CA ALA A 314 -14.49 -7.76 -37.58
C ALA A 314 -13.46 -8.88 -37.76
N ARG A 315 -12.30 -8.77 -37.11
CA ARG A 315 -11.31 -9.82 -37.00
C ARG A 315 -10.94 -10.06 -35.56
N GLN A 316 -11.17 -11.26 -35.07
CA GLN A 316 -10.79 -11.65 -33.73
C GLN A 316 -9.29 -11.95 -33.65
N VAL A 317 -8.61 -11.33 -32.68
CA VAL A 317 -7.20 -11.52 -32.40
C VAL A 317 -7.03 -11.87 -30.94
N PHE A 318 -6.26 -12.92 -30.64
CA PHE A 318 -5.88 -13.26 -29.28
C PHE A 318 -4.82 -12.29 -28.79
N VAL A 319 -4.95 -11.86 -27.55
CA VAL A 319 -4.06 -10.89 -26.95
C VAL A 319 -3.57 -11.38 -25.61
N ARG A 320 -2.36 -10.94 -25.24
CA ARG A 320 -1.87 -11.08 -23.88
C ARG A 320 -2.03 -9.75 -23.17
N VAL A 321 -2.93 -9.70 -22.21
CA VAL A 321 -3.17 -8.50 -21.40
C VAL A 321 -2.09 -8.36 -20.32
N GLY A 322 -1.73 -7.11 -20.01
CA GLY A 322 -0.80 -6.75 -18.96
C GLY A 322 -1.51 -6.01 -17.82
N GLU A 323 -0.92 -4.93 -17.32
CA GLU A 323 -1.48 -4.11 -16.24
C GLU A 323 -2.72 -3.35 -16.70
N THR A 324 -3.63 -3.12 -15.74
CA THR A 324 -4.83 -2.29 -15.94
C THR A 324 -4.65 -0.99 -15.15
N ARG A 325 -4.98 0.15 -15.79
CA ARG A 325 -4.98 1.48 -15.15
C ARG A 325 -6.26 2.23 -15.50
N GLY A 326 -7.08 2.48 -14.50
CA GLY A 326 -8.42 3.02 -14.72
C GLY A 326 -9.21 2.15 -15.68
N ASP A 327 -9.75 2.75 -16.74
CA ASP A 327 -10.51 2.05 -17.77
C ASP A 327 -9.63 1.49 -18.91
N PHE A 328 -8.31 1.59 -18.80
CA PHE A 328 -7.37 1.11 -19.81
C PHE A 328 -6.64 -0.15 -19.36
N VAL A 329 -6.29 -0.98 -20.33
CA VAL A 329 -5.45 -2.17 -20.13
C VAL A 329 -4.29 -2.13 -21.12
N SER A 330 -3.11 -2.49 -20.65
CA SER A 330 -1.94 -2.65 -21.51
C SER A 330 -1.97 -4.00 -22.24
N ILE A 331 -1.53 -4.00 -23.48
CA ILE A 331 -1.42 -5.20 -24.30
C ILE A 331 0.05 -5.51 -24.53
N LEU A 332 0.46 -6.69 -24.09
CA LEU A 332 1.84 -7.16 -24.23
C LEU A 332 2.10 -7.78 -25.58
N GLU A 333 1.12 -8.51 -26.13
CA GLU A 333 1.23 -9.21 -27.41
C GLU A 333 -0.15 -9.24 -28.11
N GLY A 334 -0.16 -9.16 -29.43
CA GLY A 334 -1.34 -9.39 -30.28
C GLY A 334 -1.86 -8.15 -31.00
N ILE A 335 -1.56 -6.93 -30.55
CA ILE A 335 -1.99 -5.67 -31.17
C ILE A 335 -0.80 -4.74 -31.36
N THR A 336 -0.86 -3.92 -32.41
CA THR A 336 0.10 -2.84 -32.66
C THR A 336 -0.56 -1.47 -32.51
N PRO A 337 0.22 -0.44 -32.14
CA PRO A 337 -0.30 0.94 -32.09
C PRO A 337 -0.95 1.35 -33.40
N GLY A 338 -2.05 2.10 -33.33
CA GLY A 338 -2.80 2.58 -34.47
C GLY A 338 -3.87 1.62 -34.99
N GLN A 339 -3.94 0.40 -34.51
CA GLN A 339 -5.03 -0.52 -34.85
C GLN A 339 -6.34 -0.10 -34.15
N GLU A 340 -7.44 -0.28 -34.87
CA GLU A 340 -8.78 0.09 -34.37
C GLU A 340 -9.42 -1.14 -33.74
N VAL A 341 -9.75 -1.06 -32.44
CA VAL A 341 -10.36 -2.12 -31.64
C VAL A 341 -11.83 -1.82 -31.34
N VAL A 342 -12.66 -2.85 -31.33
CA VAL A 342 -14.08 -2.71 -30.98
C VAL A 342 -14.20 -2.65 -29.45
N VAL A 343 -14.83 -1.60 -28.93
CA VAL A 343 -15.05 -1.35 -27.48
C VAL A 343 -16.49 -1.53 -27.04
N ALA A 344 -17.44 -1.44 -27.98
CA ALA A 344 -18.86 -1.66 -27.71
C ALA A 344 -19.48 -2.56 -28.79
N GLY A 345 -20.36 -3.49 -28.39
CA GLY A 345 -21.03 -4.43 -29.31
C GLY A 345 -20.23 -5.68 -29.66
N ALA A 346 -19.04 -5.88 -29.10
CA ALA A 346 -18.14 -7.02 -29.40
C ALA A 346 -18.77 -8.40 -29.22
N PHE A 347 -19.73 -8.57 -28.28
CA PHE A 347 -20.38 -9.85 -27.98
C PHE A 347 -21.26 -10.40 -29.11
N LYS A 348 -21.62 -9.59 -30.09
CA LYS A 348 -22.40 -10.00 -31.28
C LYS A 348 -21.52 -10.44 -32.43
N LEU A 349 -20.23 -10.16 -32.37
CA LEU A 349 -19.33 -10.27 -33.49
C LEU A 349 -18.84 -11.69 -33.68
N ARG A 350 -18.60 -12.01 -34.96
CA ARG A 350 -17.84 -13.17 -35.44
C ARG A 350 -16.84 -12.67 -36.48
N ASN A 351 -15.87 -13.47 -36.81
CA ASN A 351 -14.93 -13.13 -37.87
C ASN A 351 -15.65 -12.85 -39.21
N ASP A 352 -15.15 -11.86 -39.93
CA ASP A 352 -15.60 -11.45 -41.27
C ASP A 352 -17.01 -10.78 -41.31
N ILE A 353 -17.64 -10.46 -40.16
CA ILE A 353 -18.87 -9.68 -40.12
C ILE A 353 -18.57 -8.23 -40.51
N PRO A 354 -19.34 -7.63 -41.46
CA PRO A 354 -19.26 -6.23 -41.78
C PRO A 354 -19.59 -5.34 -40.59
N LEU A 355 -18.89 -4.23 -40.42
CA LEU A 355 -19.04 -3.30 -39.32
C LEU A 355 -19.52 -1.91 -39.81
N ILE A 356 -20.42 -1.32 -39.04
CA ILE A 356 -20.74 0.11 -39.10
C ILE A 356 -20.23 0.72 -37.81
N VAL A 357 -19.24 1.63 -37.91
CA VAL A 357 -18.66 2.30 -36.76
C VAL A 357 -19.56 3.48 -36.34
N ASP A 358 -20.07 3.40 -35.13
CA ASP A 358 -20.80 4.47 -34.46
C ASP A 358 -20.26 4.68 -33.05
N ASN A 359 -19.43 5.69 -32.89
CA ASN A 359 -18.78 5.99 -31.61
C ASN A 359 -19.68 6.75 -30.64
N SER A 360 -20.90 7.10 -31.02
CA SER A 360 -21.89 7.70 -30.11
C SER A 360 -22.33 6.73 -29.00
N VAL A 361 -22.16 5.43 -29.22
CA VAL A 361 -22.50 4.35 -28.28
C VAL A 361 -21.29 3.86 -27.48
N ALA A 362 -20.08 4.36 -27.74
CA ALA A 362 -18.88 3.96 -27.05
C ALA A 362 -18.74 4.75 -25.73
N PRO A 363 -18.47 4.11 -24.58
CA PRO A 363 -18.15 4.81 -23.36
C PRO A 363 -16.80 5.54 -23.52
N GLU A 364 -16.70 6.76 -22.98
CA GLU A 364 -15.42 7.48 -22.92
C GLU A 364 -14.58 6.90 -21.78
N PRO A 365 -13.45 6.24 -22.07
CA PRO A 365 -12.60 5.65 -21.04
C PRO A 365 -11.80 6.71 -20.32
N GLN A 366 -11.63 6.58 -19.00
CA GLN A 366 -10.89 7.51 -18.14
C GLN A 366 -9.72 6.78 -17.46
N LEU A 367 -8.58 7.48 -17.29
CA LEU A 367 -7.43 6.95 -16.54
C LEU A 367 -7.66 6.95 -15.03
N ASP A 368 -8.53 7.83 -14.52
CA ASP A 368 -8.93 7.92 -13.11
C ASP A 368 -10.48 7.99 -13.04
N PRO A 369 -11.18 6.86 -13.27
CA PRO A 369 -12.64 6.85 -13.27
C PRO A 369 -13.15 7.11 -11.85
N ARG A 370 -13.93 8.18 -11.69
CA ARG A 370 -14.64 8.48 -10.45
C ARG A 370 -16.09 8.04 -10.61
N PRO A 371 -16.51 6.95 -9.92
CA PRO A 371 -17.93 6.57 -9.95
C PRO A 371 -18.77 7.71 -9.36
N GLU A 372 -19.71 8.23 -10.11
CA GLU A 372 -20.73 9.10 -9.56
C GLU A 372 -21.70 8.24 -8.75
N ASP A 373 -21.76 8.47 -7.45
CA ASP A 373 -22.82 7.92 -6.59
C ASP A 373 -24.16 8.47 -7.07
N ARG A 374 -24.97 7.59 -7.67
CA ARG A 374 -26.37 7.87 -8.06
C ARG A 374 -27.33 7.34 -7.00
#